data_f422208b1f3735dadfb4cab0a0f7207e
#
_entry.id   f422208b1f3735dadfb4cab0a0f7207e
#
_cell.length_a   1.000
_cell.length_b   1.000
_cell.length_c   1.000
_cell.angle_alpha   90.00
_cell.angle_beta   90.00
_cell.angle_gamma   90.00
#
_symmetry.space_group_name_H-M   'P 1'
#
loop_
_entity.id
_entity.type
_entity.pdbx_description
1 polymer ?
#
loop_
_entity_poly.entity_id
_entity_poly.type
_entity_poly.pdbx_seq_one_letter_code
_entity_poly.pdbx_strand_id
1 'polypeptide(L)'
;VLRGAPSCMAPGGTLQMLANWEIPESRNPDTQWSQRIDEWLDGLPVDAWVVQRDVLDPARYVDMWIRDSGGPLMARADYERAYTSWLVDFRRAGTGAIGMGFVALRRLDEAEAASGGRRAFDLSLDGHAPRGHDVSWALASLRGPELWDTVLTRASDVREERHYVPGSPDPELLILHQGGGLGRSVPVSSAVSAVVGA
;
A
#
# COMPACT_ATOMS: atom_id res chain seq x y z
N VAL A 1 -5.45 -11.11 13.35
CA VAL A 1 -6.35 -9.95 13.20
C VAL A 1 -7.18 -10.10 11.93
N LEU A 2 -6.57 -10.13 10.71
CA LEU A 2 -7.31 -10.09 9.43
C LEU A 2 -8.37 -11.19 9.30
N ARG A 3 -8.03 -12.44 9.62
CA ARG A 3 -8.98 -13.57 9.53
C ARG A 3 -10.17 -13.46 10.49
N GLY A 4 -9.99 -12.80 11.62
CA GLY A 4 -11.08 -12.58 12.59
C GLY A 4 -11.87 -11.29 12.37
N ALA A 5 -11.36 -10.37 11.55
CA ALA A 5 -11.99 -9.06 11.34
C ALA A 5 -13.45 -9.13 10.84
N PRO A 6 -13.79 -9.99 9.83
CA PRO A 6 -15.14 -10.02 9.30
C PRO A 6 -16.22 -10.35 10.33
N SER A 7 -15.89 -11.17 11.35
CA SER A 7 -16.85 -11.54 12.39
C SER A 7 -17.18 -10.40 13.37
N CYS A 8 -16.34 -9.37 13.41
CA CYS A 8 -16.49 -8.20 14.27
C CYS A 8 -17.01 -6.95 13.54
N MET A 9 -17.23 -7.05 12.23
CA MET A 9 -17.69 -5.93 11.38
C MET A 9 -19.15 -6.15 10.96
N ALA A 10 -19.93 -5.07 10.88
CA ALA A 10 -21.23 -5.13 10.20
C ALA A 10 -21.05 -5.25 8.67
N PRO A 11 -22.02 -5.80 7.91
CA PRO A 11 -22.01 -5.71 6.45
C PRO A 11 -21.82 -4.26 5.98
N GLY A 12 -20.94 -4.02 5.02
CA GLY A 12 -20.54 -2.67 4.58
C GLY A 12 -19.60 -1.94 5.53
N GLY A 13 -19.39 -2.45 6.75
CA GLY A 13 -18.46 -1.87 7.72
C GLY A 13 -17.01 -1.94 7.25
N THR A 14 -16.17 -1.00 7.71
CA THR A 14 -14.76 -0.91 7.34
C THR A 14 -13.84 -1.12 8.53
N LEU A 15 -12.69 -1.74 8.29
CA LEU A 15 -11.56 -1.81 9.21
C LEU A 15 -10.37 -1.13 8.53
N GLN A 16 -9.66 -0.30 9.28
CA GLN A 16 -8.41 0.31 8.85
C GLN A 16 -7.35 0.08 9.92
N MET A 17 -6.16 -0.31 9.53
CA MET A 17 -5.06 -0.53 10.45
C MET A 17 -3.71 -0.27 9.80
N LEU A 18 -2.74 0.13 10.61
CA LEU A 18 -1.32 0.00 10.27
C LEU A 18 -0.91 -1.45 10.54
N ALA A 19 -0.13 -2.00 9.64
CA ALA A 19 0.33 -3.38 9.75
C ALA A 19 1.75 -3.54 9.24
N ASN A 20 2.40 -4.59 9.74
CA ASN A 20 3.69 -5.05 9.26
C ASN A 20 3.54 -6.51 8.83
N TRP A 21 4.29 -6.89 7.80
CA TRP A 21 4.30 -8.26 7.28
C TRP A 21 5.69 -8.66 6.85
N GLU A 22 6.03 -9.90 7.13
CA GLU A 22 7.28 -10.48 6.69
C GLU A 22 7.24 -10.83 5.21
N ILE A 23 8.31 -10.52 4.51
CA ILE A 23 8.55 -10.91 3.12
C ILE A 23 9.68 -11.93 3.14
N PRO A 24 9.45 -13.19 2.71
CA PRO A 24 10.47 -14.23 2.67
C PRO A 24 11.68 -13.83 1.80
N GLU A 25 12.87 -14.30 2.16
CA GLU A 25 14.10 -14.10 1.36
C GLU A 25 13.97 -14.60 -0.08
N SER A 26 13.12 -15.61 -0.30
CA SER A 26 12.86 -16.18 -1.64
C SER A 26 11.98 -15.28 -2.53
N ARG A 27 11.45 -14.19 -2.01
CA ARG A 27 10.54 -13.26 -2.72
C ARG A 27 11.20 -11.90 -2.93
N ASN A 28 10.93 -11.30 -4.09
CA ASN A 28 11.35 -9.93 -4.35
C ASN A 28 10.44 -8.96 -3.56
N PRO A 29 10.99 -8.10 -2.67
CA PRO A 29 10.20 -7.19 -1.84
C PRO A 29 9.51 -6.08 -2.63
N ASP A 30 9.92 -5.79 -3.86
CA ASP A 30 9.31 -4.76 -4.69
C ASP A 30 8.12 -5.28 -5.51
N THR A 31 8.13 -6.57 -5.88
CA THR A 31 7.12 -7.14 -6.79
C THR A 31 6.28 -8.25 -6.19
N GLN A 32 6.72 -8.88 -5.11
CA GLN A 32 6.06 -10.06 -4.51
C GLN A 32 5.69 -9.84 -3.02
N TRP A 33 5.73 -8.60 -2.56
CA TRP A 33 5.49 -8.24 -1.17
C TRP A 33 4.08 -8.56 -0.67
N SER A 34 3.10 -8.49 -1.56
CA SER A 34 1.68 -8.64 -1.22
C SER A 34 1.21 -10.08 -1.07
N GLN A 35 1.97 -11.06 -1.58
CA GLN A 35 1.52 -12.45 -1.66
C GLN A 35 1.09 -13.04 -0.31
N ARG A 36 1.84 -12.76 0.77
CA ARG A 36 1.50 -13.25 2.11
C ARG A 36 0.21 -12.64 2.64
N ILE A 37 -0.03 -11.36 2.34
CA ILE A 37 -1.28 -10.69 2.74
C ILE A 37 -2.44 -11.23 1.92
N ASP A 38 -2.22 -11.46 0.64
CA ASP A 38 -3.22 -12.05 -0.25
C ASP A 38 -3.65 -13.44 0.24
N GLU A 39 -2.69 -14.28 0.65
CA GLU A 39 -2.94 -15.58 1.29
C GLU A 39 -3.74 -15.45 2.62
N TRP A 40 -3.51 -14.37 3.40
CA TRP A 40 -4.28 -14.13 4.64
C TRP A 40 -5.70 -13.68 4.39
N LEU A 41 -5.94 -13.02 3.26
CA LEU A 41 -7.25 -12.52 2.86
C LEU A 41 -8.06 -13.57 2.08
N ASP A 42 -7.44 -14.67 1.69
CA ASP A 42 -8.11 -15.68 0.89
C ASP A 42 -9.31 -16.31 1.61
N GLY A 43 -10.43 -16.45 0.87
CA GLY A 43 -11.70 -16.96 1.38
C GLY A 43 -12.43 -16.04 2.37
N LEU A 44 -11.92 -14.85 2.67
CA LEU A 44 -12.61 -13.90 3.54
C LEU A 44 -13.69 -13.10 2.78
N PRO A 45 -14.85 -12.84 3.40
CA PRO A 45 -15.92 -12.05 2.80
C PRO A 45 -15.63 -10.55 2.93
N VAL A 46 -14.51 -10.10 2.35
CA VAL A 46 -14.07 -8.70 2.39
C VAL A 46 -13.51 -8.25 1.06
N ASP A 47 -13.73 -6.99 0.73
CA ASP A 47 -12.87 -6.26 -0.20
C ASP A 47 -11.67 -5.70 0.58
N ALA A 48 -10.52 -5.63 -0.05
CA ALA A 48 -9.29 -5.17 0.59
C ALA A 48 -8.50 -4.20 -0.29
N TRP A 49 -8.02 -3.12 0.33
CA TRP A 49 -7.02 -2.25 -0.23
C TRP A 49 -5.81 -2.22 0.70
N VAL A 50 -4.65 -2.62 0.19
CA VAL A 50 -3.41 -2.70 0.96
C VAL A 50 -2.37 -1.81 0.30
N VAL A 51 -1.75 -0.95 1.10
CA VAL A 51 -0.72 -0.02 0.62
C VAL A 51 0.56 -0.27 1.40
N GLN A 52 1.62 -0.69 0.71
CA GLN A 52 2.95 -0.76 1.29
C GLN A 52 3.59 0.63 1.21
N ARG A 53 4.05 1.15 2.35
CA ARG A 53 4.74 2.44 2.46
C ARG A 53 6.24 2.30 2.52
N ASP A 54 6.69 1.36 3.35
CA ASP A 54 8.09 1.18 3.67
C ASP A 54 8.46 -0.29 3.61
N VAL A 55 9.72 -0.55 3.30
CA VAL A 55 10.34 -1.87 3.38
C VAL A 55 11.63 -1.74 4.16
N LEU A 56 11.78 -2.50 5.22
CA LEU A 56 12.98 -2.52 6.05
C LEU A 56 13.62 -3.89 5.99
N ASP A 57 14.95 -3.93 6.05
CA ASP A 57 15.65 -5.15 6.39
C ASP A 57 15.41 -5.52 7.87
N PRO A 58 15.54 -6.81 8.25
CA PRO A 58 15.28 -7.24 9.61
C PRO A 58 16.10 -6.50 10.68
N ALA A 59 17.35 -6.11 10.39
CA ALA A 59 18.21 -5.45 11.35
C ALA A 59 17.73 -4.03 11.66
N ARG A 60 17.35 -3.27 10.63
CA ARG A 60 16.76 -1.93 10.78
C ARG A 60 15.40 -1.97 11.47
N TYR A 61 14.58 -2.97 11.12
CA TYR A 61 13.26 -3.14 11.74
C TYR A 61 13.39 -3.38 13.25
N VAL A 62 14.29 -4.29 13.67
CA VAL A 62 14.52 -4.60 15.09
C VAL A 62 15.08 -3.37 15.82
N ASP A 63 16.08 -2.69 15.25
CA ASP A 63 16.67 -1.49 15.86
C ASP A 63 15.61 -0.40 16.09
N MET A 64 14.75 -0.16 15.10
CA MET A 64 13.66 0.81 15.19
C MET A 64 12.73 0.47 16.35
N TRP A 65 12.25 -0.77 16.45
CA TRP A 65 11.29 -1.16 17.50
C TRP A 65 11.89 -1.21 18.90
N ILE A 66 13.16 -1.64 19.04
CA ILE A 66 13.83 -1.61 20.34
C ILE A 66 14.00 -0.16 20.80
N ARG A 67 14.38 0.74 19.92
CA ARG A 67 14.53 2.18 20.25
C ARG A 67 13.20 2.81 20.64
N ASP A 68 12.14 2.51 19.91
CA ASP A 68 10.79 3.02 20.19
C ASP A 68 10.24 2.49 21.53
N SER A 69 10.60 1.26 21.90
CA SER A 69 10.22 0.64 23.17
C SER A 69 11.05 1.09 24.38
N GLY A 70 11.80 2.19 24.28
CA GLY A 70 12.63 2.73 25.35
C GLY A 70 14.09 2.29 25.31
N GLY A 71 14.57 1.82 24.16
CA GLY A 71 15.94 1.38 23.93
C GLY A 71 17.04 2.35 24.41
N PRO A 72 16.89 3.68 24.31
CA PRO A 72 17.86 4.63 24.85
C PRO A 72 18.07 4.55 26.38
N LEU A 73 17.10 4.02 27.11
CA LEU A 73 17.15 3.82 28.57
C LEU A 73 17.52 2.37 28.96
N MET A 74 17.65 1.49 27.99
CA MET A 74 17.96 0.08 28.18
C MET A 74 19.47 -0.12 28.41
N ALA A 75 19.85 -1.02 29.32
CA ALA A 75 21.24 -1.42 29.46
C ALA A 75 21.75 -2.04 28.14
N ARG A 76 22.97 -1.75 27.75
CA ARG A 76 23.56 -2.22 26.50
C ARG A 76 23.46 -3.75 26.33
N ALA A 77 23.70 -4.51 27.40
CA ALA A 77 23.60 -5.97 27.35
C ALA A 77 22.17 -6.48 27.10
N ASP A 78 21.15 -5.74 27.56
CA ASP A 78 19.75 -6.08 27.33
C ASP A 78 19.34 -5.76 25.90
N TYR A 79 19.80 -4.63 25.38
CA TYR A 79 19.63 -4.26 23.97
C TYR A 79 20.24 -5.33 23.04
N GLU A 80 21.52 -5.68 23.24
CA GLU A 80 22.21 -6.65 22.41
C GLU A 80 21.53 -8.03 22.46
N ARG A 81 21.02 -8.43 23.61
CA ARG A 81 20.28 -9.69 23.78
C ARG A 81 18.96 -9.68 23.03
N ALA A 82 18.16 -8.62 23.19
CA ALA A 82 16.89 -8.47 22.47
C ALA A 82 17.12 -8.42 20.95
N TYR A 83 18.05 -7.59 20.50
CA TYR A 83 18.40 -7.45 19.08
C TYR A 83 18.82 -8.79 18.46
N THR A 84 19.71 -9.50 19.11
CA THR A 84 20.19 -10.80 18.64
C THR A 84 19.08 -11.84 18.60
N SER A 85 18.22 -11.88 19.63
CA SER A 85 17.09 -12.82 19.69
C SER A 85 16.13 -12.63 18.52
N TRP A 86 15.74 -11.39 18.24
CA TRP A 86 14.83 -11.10 17.12
C TRP A 86 15.45 -11.46 15.75
N LEU A 87 16.74 -11.16 15.54
CA LEU A 87 17.41 -11.51 14.30
C LEU A 87 17.53 -13.02 14.08
N VAL A 88 17.73 -13.78 15.17
CA VAL A 88 17.70 -15.25 15.11
C VAL A 88 16.33 -15.76 14.70
N ASP A 89 15.26 -15.18 15.25
CA ASP A 89 13.89 -15.58 14.90
C ASP A 89 13.54 -15.26 13.44
N PHE A 90 13.86 -14.05 12.94
CA PHE A 90 13.69 -13.71 11.54
C PHE A 90 14.47 -14.63 10.60
N ARG A 91 15.72 -14.96 10.96
CA ARG A 91 16.53 -15.90 10.17
C ARG A 91 15.90 -17.29 10.13
N ARG A 92 15.39 -17.78 11.26
CA ARG A 92 14.68 -19.07 11.32
C ARG A 92 13.40 -19.07 10.49
N ALA A 93 12.71 -17.95 10.45
CA ALA A 93 11.51 -17.78 9.61
C ALA A 93 11.81 -17.57 8.13
N GLY A 94 13.08 -17.39 7.75
CA GLY A 94 13.48 -17.08 6.36
C GLY A 94 13.01 -15.70 5.91
N THR A 95 12.94 -14.73 6.84
CA THR A 95 12.47 -13.38 6.56
C THR A 95 13.58 -12.53 5.96
N GLY A 96 13.43 -12.11 4.71
CA GLY A 96 14.37 -11.25 3.99
C GLY A 96 14.09 -9.77 4.19
N ALA A 97 12.81 -9.39 4.30
CA ALA A 97 12.40 -8.01 4.51
C ALA A 97 11.09 -7.93 5.31
N ILE A 98 10.81 -6.76 5.85
CA ILE A 98 9.54 -6.45 6.51
C ILE A 98 8.88 -5.28 5.78
N GLY A 99 7.71 -5.54 5.20
CA GLY A 99 6.84 -4.51 4.65
C GLY A 99 6.04 -3.84 5.76
N MET A 100 5.82 -2.53 5.63
CA MET A 100 5.05 -1.72 6.57
C MET A 100 4.05 -0.86 5.80
N GLY A 101 2.82 -0.75 6.28
CA GLY A 101 1.84 0.05 5.57
C GLY A 101 0.43 0.01 6.14
N PHE A 102 -0.54 0.21 5.26
CA PHE A 102 -1.95 0.28 5.60
C PHE A 102 -2.70 -0.93 5.06
N VAL A 103 -3.65 -1.41 5.85
CA VAL A 103 -4.65 -2.38 5.40
C VAL A 103 -6.02 -1.76 5.65
N ALA A 104 -6.81 -1.68 4.59
CA ALA A 104 -8.21 -1.28 4.65
C ALA A 104 -9.08 -2.42 4.14
N LEU A 105 -10.08 -2.81 4.91
CA LEU A 105 -11.04 -3.86 4.58
C LEU A 105 -12.44 -3.28 4.59
N ARG A 106 -13.31 -3.77 3.69
CA ARG A 106 -14.75 -3.58 3.73
C ARG A 106 -15.43 -4.94 3.80
N ARG A 107 -16.25 -5.17 4.82
CA ARG A 107 -17.04 -6.41 4.90
C ARG A 107 -18.13 -6.43 3.83
N LEU A 108 -18.20 -7.54 3.12
CA LEU A 108 -19.22 -7.81 2.09
C LEU A 108 -20.53 -8.22 2.75
N ASP A 109 -21.64 -7.90 2.11
CA ASP A 109 -22.92 -8.56 2.39
C ASP A 109 -22.97 -9.96 1.75
N GLU A 110 -24.05 -10.68 1.93
CA GLU A 110 -24.19 -12.06 1.42
C GLU A 110 -24.20 -12.12 -0.12
N ALA A 111 -24.81 -11.14 -0.78
CA ALA A 111 -24.88 -11.09 -2.24
C ALA A 111 -23.50 -10.76 -2.85
N GLU A 112 -22.80 -9.81 -2.27
CA GLU A 112 -21.44 -9.45 -2.68
C GLU A 112 -20.45 -10.59 -2.41
N ALA A 113 -20.56 -11.27 -1.27
CA ALA A 113 -19.67 -12.36 -0.87
C ALA A 113 -19.76 -13.56 -1.85
N ALA A 114 -20.92 -13.79 -2.46
CA ALA A 114 -21.09 -14.82 -3.48
C ALA A 114 -20.20 -14.57 -4.73
N SER A 115 -19.87 -13.32 -5.03
CA SER A 115 -18.96 -12.96 -6.13
C SER A 115 -17.47 -12.91 -5.72
N GLY A 116 -17.17 -13.21 -4.45
CA GLY A 116 -15.83 -13.15 -3.88
C GLY A 116 -15.35 -11.74 -3.51
N GLY A 117 -14.35 -11.68 -2.66
CA GLY A 117 -13.68 -10.44 -2.29
C GLY A 117 -12.74 -9.94 -3.40
N ARG A 118 -12.71 -8.63 -3.61
CA ARG A 118 -11.80 -7.95 -4.55
C ARG A 118 -10.64 -7.30 -3.79
N ARG A 119 -9.47 -7.26 -4.40
CA ARG A 119 -8.25 -6.80 -3.75
C ARG A 119 -7.46 -5.87 -4.65
N ALA A 120 -6.91 -4.83 -4.07
CA ALA A 120 -5.90 -3.98 -4.70
C ALA A 120 -4.68 -3.84 -3.78
N PHE A 121 -3.51 -3.87 -4.37
CA PHE A 121 -2.22 -3.76 -3.70
C PHE A 121 -1.42 -2.63 -4.34
N ASP A 122 -1.08 -1.64 -3.54
CA ASP A 122 -0.43 -0.42 -3.99
C ASP A 122 0.86 -0.13 -3.22
N LEU A 123 1.75 0.62 -3.86
CA LEU A 123 2.97 1.16 -3.23
C LEU A 123 2.78 2.67 -3.04
N SER A 124 3.18 3.18 -1.88
CA SER A 124 3.30 4.61 -1.63
C SER A 124 4.74 4.92 -1.25
N LEU A 125 5.55 5.31 -2.24
CA LEU A 125 6.98 5.52 -2.04
C LEU A 125 7.33 6.91 -1.50
N ASP A 126 6.43 7.89 -1.63
CA ASP A 126 6.68 9.31 -1.31
C ASP A 126 6.12 9.74 0.06
N GLY A 127 5.82 8.78 0.93
CA GLY A 127 5.33 9.09 2.28
C GLY A 127 3.90 9.64 2.33
N HIS A 128 3.19 9.69 1.22
CA HIS A 128 1.78 10.09 1.20
C HIS A 128 0.93 9.09 2.00
N ALA A 129 0.12 9.63 2.90
CA ALA A 129 -0.85 8.85 3.66
C ALA A 129 -2.24 9.10 3.07
N PRO A 130 -2.97 8.07 2.65
CA PRO A 130 -4.34 8.24 2.16
C PRO A 130 -5.22 8.79 3.27
N ARG A 131 -6.10 9.73 2.93
CA ARG A 131 -7.12 10.26 3.84
C ARG A 131 -8.33 9.32 3.88
N GLY A 132 -9.22 9.50 4.84
CA GLY A 132 -10.40 8.64 4.98
C GLY A 132 -11.28 8.58 3.72
N HIS A 133 -11.43 9.69 2.98
CA HIS A 133 -12.17 9.69 1.72
C HIS A 133 -11.44 8.91 0.60
N ASP A 134 -10.11 8.95 0.56
CA ASP A 134 -9.32 8.18 -0.40
C ASP A 134 -9.49 6.67 -0.17
N VAL A 135 -9.51 6.25 1.11
CA VAL A 135 -9.76 4.86 1.50
C VAL A 135 -11.16 4.41 1.09
N SER A 136 -12.17 5.24 1.39
CA SER A 136 -13.56 4.94 1.02
C SER A 136 -13.74 4.83 -0.48
N TRP A 137 -13.12 5.75 -1.23
CA TRP A 137 -13.15 5.74 -2.69
C TRP A 137 -12.41 4.53 -3.27
N ALA A 138 -11.24 4.20 -2.75
CA ALA A 138 -10.46 3.04 -3.21
C ALA A 138 -11.25 1.73 -3.03
N LEU A 139 -11.83 1.52 -1.85
CA LEU A 139 -12.67 0.34 -1.58
C LEU A 139 -13.92 0.29 -2.46
N ALA A 140 -14.58 1.42 -2.69
CA ALA A 140 -15.75 1.50 -3.58
C ALA A 140 -15.37 1.20 -5.04
N SER A 141 -14.22 1.71 -5.48
CA SER A 141 -13.72 1.52 -6.85
C SER A 141 -13.39 0.07 -7.18
N LEU A 142 -13.11 -0.78 -6.18
CA LEU A 142 -12.90 -2.20 -6.40
C LEU A 142 -14.12 -2.89 -7.05
N ARG A 143 -15.32 -2.33 -6.86
CA ARG A 143 -16.58 -2.83 -7.43
C ARG A 143 -17.21 -1.84 -8.41
N GLY A 144 -16.45 -0.85 -8.85
CA GLY A 144 -16.88 0.12 -9.85
C GLY A 144 -17.18 -0.52 -11.21
N PRO A 145 -17.84 0.23 -12.11
CA PRO A 145 -18.08 -0.20 -13.48
C PRO A 145 -16.77 -0.37 -14.25
N GLU A 146 -16.81 -1.15 -15.32
CA GLU A 146 -15.69 -1.26 -16.25
C GLU A 146 -15.33 0.12 -16.82
N LEU A 147 -14.05 0.47 -16.80
CA LEU A 147 -13.57 1.80 -17.19
C LEU A 147 -13.88 2.12 -18.68
N TRP A 148 -13.92 1.09 -19.53
CA TRP A 148 -14.15 1.24 -20.97
C TRP A 148 -15.52 1.77 -21.34
N ASP A 149 -16.51 1.52 -20.48
CA ASP A 149 -17.91 1.94 -20.68
C ASP A 149 -18.28 3.18 -19.84
N THR A 150 -17.27 3.83 -19.24
CA THR A 150 -17.49 4.91 -18.28
C THR A 150 -16.92 6.23 -18.81
N VAL A 151 -17.73 7.28 -18.78
CA VAL A 151 -17.22 8.65 -19.01
C VAL A 151 -16.45 9.08 -17.77
N LEU A 152 -15.15 9.30 -17.94
CA LEU A 152 -14.27 9.72 -16.86
C LEU A 152 -14.16 11.25 -16.81
N THR A 153 -14.07 11.80 -15.62
CA THR A 153 -13.78 13.21 -15.39
C THR A 153 -12.42 13.32 -14.69
N ARG A 154 -11.58 14.20 -15.19
CA ARG A 154 -10.30 14.49 -14.55
C ARG A 154 -10.53 15.10 -13.17
N ALA A 155 -9.82 14.59 -12.15
CA ALA A 155 -9.82 15.19 -10.83
C ALA A 155 -9.21 16.61 -10.89
N SER A 156 -9.77 17.55 -10.11
CA SER A 156 -9.38 18.96 -10.14
C SER A 156 -7.98 19.24 -9.58
N ASP A 157 -7.41 18.29 -8.87
CA ASP A 157 -6.10 18.37 -8.24
C ASP A 157 -4.97 17.73 -9.08
N VAL A 158 -5.27 17.19 -10.26
CA VAL A 158 -4.25 16.71 -11.20
C VAL A 158 -3.40 17.88 -11.66
N ARG A 159 -2.09 17.69 -11.64
CA ARG A 159 -1.08 18.63 -12.13
C ARG A 159 -0.28 17.99 -13.24
N GLU A 160 0.18 18.81 -14.16
CA GLU A 160 1.09 18.42 -15.24
C GLU A 160 2.42 19.13 -15.07
N GLU A 161 3.51 18.36 -15.17
CA GLU A 161 4.88 18.85 -15.18
C GLU A 161 5.49 18.57 -16.55
N ARG A 162 6.18 19.57 -17.13
CA ARG A 162 6.81 19.50 -18.45
C ARG A 162 8.29 19.83 -18.36
N HIS A 163 9.11 18.93 -18.85
CA HIS A 163 10.56 19.12 -18.91
C HIS A 163 10.97 19.42 -20.34
N TYR A 164 11.76 20.48 -20.51
CA TYR A 164 12.25 20.90 -21.82
C TYR A 164 13.77 20.84 -21.88
N VAL A 165 14.30 20.40 -23.00
CA VAL A 165 15.70 20.66 -23.33
C VAL A 165 15.80 22.13 -23.76
N PRO A 166 16.79 22.91 -23.26
CA PRO A 166 16.97 24.30 -23.65
C PRO A 166 17.03 24.47 -25.18
N GLY A 167 16.14 25.30 -25.72
CA GLY A 167 16.03 25.56 -27.17
C GLY A 167 15.09 24.59 -27.92
N SER A 168 14.55 23.57 -27.27
CA SER A 168 13.50 22.73 -27.87
C SER A 168 12.10 23.34 -27.66
N PRO A 169 11.25 23.39 -28.68
CA PRO A 169 9.86 23.85 -28.54
C PRO A 169 8.97 22.78 -27.86
N ASP A 170 9.34 21.51 -27.96
CA ASP A 170 8.56 20.38 -27.42
C ASP A 170 9.17 19.85 -26.14
N PRO A 171 8.35 19.44 -25.16
CA PRO A 171 8.84 18.82 -23.94
C PRO A 171 9.40 17.41 -24.23
N GLU A 172 10.54 17.10 -23.62
CA GLU A 172 11.12 15.76 -23.66
C GLU A 172 10.38 14.79 -22.73
N LEU A 173 9.85 15.30 -21.60
CA LEU A 173 9.15 14.50 -20.60
C LEU A 173 7.91 15.25 -20.11
N LEU A 174 6.80 14.54 -20.06
CA LEU A 174 5.52 14.97 -19.49
C LEU A 174 5.16 14.05 -18.33
N ILE A 175 4.83 14.60 -17.19
CA ILE A 175 4.44 13.85 -15.99
C ILE A 175 3.10 14.38 -15.49
N LEU A 176 2.13 13.48 -15.29
CA LEU A 176 0.91 13.80 -14.57
C LEU A 176 1.06 13.43 -13.11
N HIS A 177 0.75 14.35 -12.21
CA HIS A 177 0.78 14.18 -10.77
C HIS A 177 -0.63 14.17 -10.21
N GLN A 178 -0.94 13.18 -9.40
CA GLN A 178 -2.14 13.13 -8.58
C GLN A 178 -1.95 14.04 -7.36
N GLY A 179 -2.87 14.97 -7.11
CA GLY A 179 -2.76 15.89 -5.96
C GLY A 179 -3.18 15.27 -4.62
N GLY A 180 -4.10 14.31 -4.66
CA GLY A 180 -4.59 13.56 -3.48
C GLY A 180 -4.21 12.07 -3.51
N GLY A 181 -4.87 11.30 -2.67
CA GLY A 181 -4.69 9.84 -2.62
C GLY A 181 -3.28 9.42 -2.26
N LEU A 182 -2.64 8.63 -3.12
CA LEU A 182 -1.25 8.18 -2.94
C LEU A 182 -0.22 9.13 -3.58
N GLY A 183 -0.63 10.29 -4.14
CA GLY A 183 0.28 11.23 -4.78
C GLY A 183 1.02 10.66 -6.00
N ARG A 184 0.38 9.79 -6.77
CA ARG A 184 1.02 9.09 -7.88
C ARG A 184 1.46 10.04 -8.97
N SER A 185 2.61 9.72 -9.56
CA SER A 185 3.16 10.43 -10.72
C SER A 185 3.35 9.45 -11.87
N VAL A 186 2.86 9.81 -13.05
CA VAL A 186 2.89 8.93 -14.22
C VAL A 186 3.46 9.69 -15.41
N PRO A 187 4.57 9.22 -16.01
CA PRO A 187 5.02 9.73 -17.29
C PRO A 187 3.99 9.45 -18.39
N VAL A 188 3.69 10.43 -19.21
CA VAL A 188 2.67 10.31 -20.25
C VAL A 188 3.18 10.82 -21.60
N SER A 189 2.53 10.36 -22.68
CA SER A 189 2.76 10.93 -24.02
C SER A 189 2.01 12.25 -24.18
N SER A 190 2.41 13.05 -25.17
CA SER A 190 1.71 14.28 -25.54
C SER A 190 0.25 14.05 -25.90
N ALA A 191 -0.07 12.89 -26.48
CA ALA A 191 -1.46 12.53 -26.81
C ALA A 191 -2.30 12.31 -25.56
N VAL A 192 -1.77 11.60 -24.54
CA VAL A 192 -2.46 11.40 -23.26
C VAL A 192 -2.61 12.72 -22.52
N SER A 193 -1.57 13.56 -22.48
CA SER A 193 -1.62 14.89 -21.88
C SER A 193 -2.72 15.75 -22.51
N ALA A 194 -2.82 15.75 -23.85
CA ALA A 194 -3.85 16.49 -24.57
C ALA A 194 -5.28 16.03 -24.20
N VAL A 195 -5.51 14.72 -24.10
CA VAL A 195 -6.81 14.15 -23.69
C VAL A 195 -7.17 14.52 -22.26
N VAL A 196 -6.20 14.46 -21.35
CA VAL A 196 -6.42 14.81 -19.93
C VAL A 196 -6.60 16.32 -19.74
N GLY A 197 -6.04 17.15 -20.64
CA GLY A 197 -6.13 18.61 -20.62
C GLY A 197 -7.41 19.18 -21.23
N ALA A 198 -8.14 18.38 -22.03
CA ALA A 198 -9.37 18.78 -22.70
C ALA A 198 -10.57 18.79 -21.72
#